data_e0d503561fb1b526066f928bbdbd2a5a
#
_entry.id   e0d503561fb1b526066f928bbdbd2a5a
#
_cell.length_a   1.000
_cell.length_b   1.000
_cell.length_c   1.000
_cell.angle_alpha   90.00
_cell.angle_beta   90.00
_cell.angle_gamma   90.00
#
_symmetry.space_group_name_H-M   'P 1'
#
loop_
_entity.id
_entity.type
_entity.pdbx_description
1 polymer ?
#
loop_
_entity_poly.entity_id
_entity_poly.type
_entity_poly.pdbx_seq_one_letter_code
_entity_poly.pdbx_strand_id
1 'polypeptide(L)'
;MKPNMNRKGLYALVCALMGLTFGILTSCSDDLDVQQSYPFTVETMPVPTRIVKGETVEIRCELKREGRFSDARYTIRYFQPDGKGKLRMDDGMVLLPNDRYPLDREVFRLYYTSRSDDQQTIDVYIEDNMGQVVQKNFTFQN
;
A
#
# COMPACT_ATOMS: atom_id res chain seq x y z
N MET A 1 -19.84 -68.95 24.35
CA MET A 1 -21.00 -68.52 23.57
C MET A 1 -20.51 -67.67 22.37
N LYS A 2 -20.68 -68.18 21.18
CA LYS A 2 -20.40 -67.37 19.99
C LYS A 2 -21.69 -66.60 19.62
N PRO A 3 -21.70 -65.31 19.53
CA PRO A 3 -22.88 -64.57 19.05
C PRO A 3 -23.07 -64.89 17.58
N ASN A 4 -24.16 -65.55 17.27
CA ASN A 4 -24.58 -65.86 15.90
C ASN A 4 -25.12 -64.59 15.28
N MET A 5 -24.21 -63.83 14.72
CA MET A 5 -24.55 -62.54 14.10
C MET A 5 -25.14 -62.83 12.71
N ASN A 6 -26.45 -62.66 12.59
CA ASN A 6 -27.15 -62.82 11.34
C ASN A 6 -26.51 -61.94 10.25
N ARG A 7 -26.27 -62.51 9.06
CA ARG A 7 -25.69 -61.79 7.90
C ARG A 7 -26.39 -60.47 7.62
N LYS A 8 -27.68 -60.36 7.90
CA LYS A 8 -28.46 -59.11 7.78
C LYS A 8 -28.05 -58.03 8.80
N GLY A 9 -27.69 -58.46 10.02
CA GLY A 9 -27.19 -57.55 11.06
C GLY A 9 -25.80 -57.01 10.76
N LEU A 10 -24.94 -57.86 10.14
CA LEU A 10 -23.60 -57.43 9.72
C LEU A 10 -23.64 -56.35 8.63
N TYR A 11 -24.54 -56.51 7.64
CA TYR A 11 -24.72 -55.52 6.57
C TYR A 11 -25.26 -54.19 7.12
N ALA A 12 -26.19 -54.23 8.07
CA ALA A 12 -26.72 -53.03 8.72
C ALA A 12 -25.62 -52.27 9.52
N LEU A 13 -24.73 -53.00 10.19
CA LEU A 13 -23.62 -52.41 10.93
C LEU A 13 -22.56 -51.77 10.03
N VAL A 14 -22.25 -52.46 8.90
CA VAL A 14 -21.29 -51.95 7.91
C VAL A 14 -21.84 -50.70 7.19
N CYS A 15 -23.12 -50.67 6.87
CA CYS A 15 -23.78 -49.49 6.29
C CYS A 15 -23.84 -48.32 7.26
N ALA A 16 -24.08 -48.59 8.56
CA ALA A 16 -24.07 -47.55 9.57
C ALA A 16 -22.66 -46.95 9.78
N LEU A 17 -21.60 -47.78 9.74
CA LEU A 17 -20.21 -47.32 9.82
C LEU A 17 -19.77 -46.57 8.57
N MET A 18 -20.22 -46.98 7.36
CA MET A 18 -19.94 -46.23 6.12
C MET A 18 -20.69 -44.89 6.08
N GLY A 19 -21.90 -44.81 6.65
CA GLY A 19 -22.65 -43.56 6.74
C GLY A 19 -22.00 -42.50 7.66
N LEU A 20 -21.28 -42.94 8.71
CA LEU A 20 -20.63 -42.05 9.66
C LEU A 20 -19.32 -41.43 9.12
N THR A 21 -18.69 -42.04 8.15
CA THR A 21 -17.44 -41.53 7.56
C THR A 21 -17.66 -40.50 6.44
N PHE A 22 -18.90 -40.36 5.93
CA PHE A 22 -19.21 -39.40 4.87
C PHE A 22 -19.62 -38.00 5.38
N GLY A 23 -19.70 -37.81 6.69
CA GLY A 23 -20.19 -36.57 7.31
C GLY A 23 -19.15 -35.54 7.67
N ILE A 24 -17.84 -35.73 7.39
CA ILE A 24 -16.77 -34.83 7.84
C ILE A 24 -16.05 -34.16 6.67
N LEU A 25 -16.69 -34.05 5.51
CA LEU A 25 -16.24 -33.11 4.48
C LEU A 25 -17.08 -31.83 4.58
N THR A 26 -17.09 -31.19 5.76
CA THR A 26 -17.31 -29.77 5.81
C THR A 26 -16.09 -29.14 5.15
N SER A 27 -16.22 -28.88 3.86
CA SER A 27 -15.40 -27.93 3.15
C SER A 27 -15.41 -26.63 3.97
N CYS A 28 -14.35 -26.34 4.70
CA CYS A 28 -13.99 -24.97 4.98
C CYS A 28 -13.73 -24.35 3.61
N SER A 29 -14.73 -23.70 3.04
CA SER A 29 -14.48 -22.58 2.15
C SER A 29 -13.94 -21.47 3.06
N ASP A 30 -12.64 -21.53 3.35
CA ASP A 30 -11.93 -20.30 3.64
C ASP A 30 -12.08 -19.48 2.34
N ASP A 31 -13.06 -18.60 2.32
CA ASP A 31 -13.01 -17.43 1.49
C ASP A 31 -11.76 -16.69 1.94
N LEU A 32 -10.64 -17.07 1.33
CA LEU A 32 -9.43 -16.25 1.33
C LEU A 32 -9.87 -14.97 0.63
N ASP A 33 -10.20 -13.98 1.43
CA ASP A 33 -10.33 -12.60 1.00
C ASP A 33 -8.93 -12.21 0.50
N VAL A 34 -8.64 -12.61 -0.76
CA VAL A 34 -7.41 -12.22 -1.44
C VAL A 34 -7.56 -10.74 -1.69
N GLN A 35 -7.11 -9.95 -0.73
CA GLN A 35 -6.94 -8.51 -0.89
C GLN A 35 -5.94 -8.29 -2.01
N GLN A 36 -6.47 -8.16 -3.23
CA GLN A 36 -5.67 -7.91 -4.40
C GLN A 36 -5.22 -6.46 -4.37
N SER A 37 -3.91 -6.25 -4.19
CA SER A 37 -3.33 -4.93 -4.35
C SER A 37 -3.33 -4.57 -5.84
N TYR A 38 -3.91 -3.43 -6.18
CA TYR A 38 -3.83 -2.88 -7.53
C TYR A 38 -2.60 -1.99 -7.65
N PRO A 39 -1.81 -2.13 -8.74
CA PRO A 39 -0.70 -1.25 -8.99
C PRO A 39 -1.15 0.22 -9.07
N PHE A 40 -0.30 1.11 -8.62
CA PHE A 40 -0.49 2.54 -8.80
C PHE A 40 0.81 3.19 -9.25
N THR A 41 0.70 4.33 -9.89
CA THR A 41 1.81 5.18 -10.32
C THR A 41 1.61 6.58 -9.79
N VAL A 42 2.69 7.35 -9.73
CA VAL A 42 2.63 8.77 -9.41
C VAL A 42 3.26 9.54 -10.57
N GLU A 43 2.47 10.37 -11.22
CA GLU A 43 2.97 11.27 -12.26
C GLU A 43 3.26 12.65 -11.65
N THR A 44 4.27 13.31 -12.18
CA THR A 44 4.63 14.67 -11.77
C THR A 44 4.75 15.56 -13.00
N MET A 45 4.28 16.79 -12.87
CA MET A 45 4.55 17.82 -13.89
C MET A 45 6.04 18.18 -13.85
N PRO A 46 6.61 18.70 -14.96
CA PRO A 46 7.98 19.18 -14.99
C PRO A 46 8.24 20.18 -13.86
N VAL A 47 9.36 19.99 -13.16
CA VAL A 47 9.80 20.80 -12.04
C VAL A 47 11.07 21.56 -12.42
N PRO A 48 11.25 22.83 -12.00
CA PRO A 48 12.51 23.54 -12.20
C PRO A 48 13.71 22.75 -11.67
N THR A 49 14.81 22.73 -12.38
CA THR A 49 16.04 22.04 -11.97
C THR A 49 16.97 22.91 -11.13
N ARG A 50 16.64 24.19 -10.97
CA ARG A 50 17.38 25.17 -10.17
C ARG A 50 16.49 25.81 -9.14
N ILE A 51 17.06 26.09 -7.99
CA ILE A 51 16.39 26.78 -6.89
C ILE A 51 17.42 27.57 -6.08
N VAL A 52 17.11 28.82 -5.78
CA VAL A 52 17.94 29.61 -4.87
C VAL A 52 17.43 29.52 -3.45
N LYS A 53 18.31 29.74 -2.49
CA LYS A 53 17.96 29.73 -1.07
C LYS A 53 16.80 30.68 -0.75
N GLY A 54 15.78 30.16 -0.08
CA GLY A 54 14.57 30.89 0.25
C GLY A 54 13.46 30.79 -0.80
N GLU A 55 13.77 30.30 -2.00
CA GLU A 55 12.79 30.07 -3.05
C GLU A 55 11.95 28.83 -2.76
N THR A 56 10.70 28.85 -3.22
CA THR A 56 9.77 27.72 -3.12
C THR A 56 9.37 27.23 -4.52
N VAL A 57 9.51 25.94 -4.73
CA VAL A 57 9.08 25.25 -5.95
C VAL A 57 7.81 24.47 -5.67
N GLU A 58 6.83 24.58 -6.58
CA GLU A 58 5.62 23.76 -6.58
C GLU A 58 5.86 22.48 -7.39
N ILE A 59 5.56 21.34 -6.77
CA ILE A 59 5.61 20.01 -7.40
C ILE A 59 4.17 19.48 -7.47
N ARG A 60 3.62 19.44 -8.67
CA ARG A 60 2.27 18.91 -8.92
C ARG A 60 2.34 17.42 -9.16
N CYS A 61 1.58 16.68 -8.38
CA CYS A 61 1.56 15.21 -8.38
C CYS A 61 0.15 14.69 -8.66
N GLU A 62 0.09 13.58 -9.38
CA GLU A 62 -1.13 12.83 -9.61
C GLU A 62 -0.87 11.35 -9.34
N LEU A 63 -1.61 10.76 -8.40
CA LEU A 63 -1.62 9.35 -8.12
C LEU A 63 -2.63 8.67 -9.04
N LYS A 64 -2.17 7.75 -9.89
CA LYS A 64 -3.00 6.98 -10.82
C LYS A 64 -3.08 5.53 -10.38
N ARG A 65 -4.28 5.07 -10.15
CA ARG A 65 -4.59 3.69 -9.77
C ARG A 65 -5.06 2.89 -10.98
N GLU A 66 -4.59 1.66 -11.14
CA GLU A 66 -5.08 0.75 -12.19
C GLU A 66 -6.42 0.11 -11.83
N GLY A 67 -6.80 0.10 -10.55
CA GLY A 67 -8.06 -0.43 -10.06
C GLY A 67 -8.60 0.36 -8.87
N ARG A 68 -9.86 0.14 -8.55
CA ARG A 68 -10.50 0.76 -7.38
C ARG A 68 -10.69 -0.28 -6.30
N PHE A 69 -9.82 -0.25 -5.31
CA PHE A 69 -9.99 -0.97 -4.07
C PHE A 69 -10.46 0.02 -3.00
N SER A 70 -11.65 -0.21 -2.42
CA SER A 70 -12.29 0.73 -1.48
C SER A 70 -11.47 0.97 -0.21
N ASP A 71 -10.68 -0.03 0.19
CA ASP A 71 -9.87 0.01 1.40
C ASP A 71 -8.41 0.43 1.16
N ALA A 72 -8.06 0.81 -0.08
CA ALA A 72 -6.75 1.34 -0.38
C ALA A 72 -6.54 2.68 0.32
N ARG A 73 -5.48 2.76 1.11
CA ARG A 73 -5.05 3.96 1.82
C ARG A 73 -3.63 4.27 1.43
N TYR A 74 -3.36 5.53 1.18
CA TYR A 74 -2.05 5.98 0.78
C TYR A 74 -1.45 6.87 1.86
N THR A 75 -0.12 6.79 1.98
CA THR A 75 0.68 7.67 2.82
C THR A 75 1.82 8.26 2.02
N ILE A 76 2.26 9.43 2.42
CA ILE A 76 3.41 10.12 1.88
C ILE A 76 4.49 10.26 2.94
N ARG A 77 5.73 10.05 2.52
CA ARG A 77 6.94 10.20 3.34
C ARG A 77 8.03 10.79 2.47
N TYR A 78 8.96 11.56 3.04
CA TYR A 78 10.11 12.03 2.28
C TYR A 78 11.41 11.94 3.07
N PHE A 79 12.51 11.95 2.33
CA PHE A 79 13.86 12.11 2.85
C PHE A 79 14.55 13.25 2.13
N GLN A 80 15.57 13.81 2.76
CA GLN A 80 16.44 14.82 2.16
C GLN A 80 17.90 14.34 2.22
N PRO A 81 18.37 13.60 1.20
CA PRO A 81 19.74 13.11 1.14
C PRO A 81 20.77 14.22 1.05
N ASP A 82 20.47 15.28 0.29
CA ASP A 82 21.38 16.39 0.06
C ASP A 82 20.73 17.74 0.33
N GLY A 83 21.52 18.66 0.85
CA GLY A 83 21.11 20.03 1.15
C GLY A 83 20.16 20.14 2.33
N LYS A 84 19.47 21.26 2.43
CA LYS A 84 18.49 21.56 3.49
C LYS A 84 17.30 22.28 2.91
N GLY A 85 16.12 21.91 3.33
CA GLY A 85 14.90 22.55 2.91
C GLY A 85 13.71 22.19 3.78
N LYS A 86 12.55 22.60 3.33
CA LYS A 86 11.26 22.34 3.98
C LYS A 86 10.26 21.88 2.93
N LEU A 87 9.66 20.73 3.16
CA LEU A 87 8.59 20.22 2.32
C LEU A 87 7.23 20.43 3.00
N ARG A 88 6.25 20.91 2.25
CA ARG A 88 4.90 21.19 2.73
C ARG A 88 3.88 20.70 1.71
N MET A 89 2.74 20.21 2.17
CA MET A 89 1.58 19.91 1.35
C MET A 89 0.72 21.16 1.06
N ASP A 90 -0.23 21.02 0.15
CA ASP A 90 -1.12 22.12 -0.26
C ASP A 90 -2.12 22.54 0.83
N ASP A 91 -2.43 21.66 1.78
CA ASP A 91 -3.22 21.96 2.97
C ASP A 91 -2.43 22.76 4.07
N GLY A 92 -1.15 23.00 3.83
CA GLY A 92 -0.26 23.67 4.77
C GLY A 92 0.52 22.75 5.71
N MET A 93 0.25 21.44 5.70
CA MET A 93 0.96 20.47 6.53
C MET A 93 2.44 20.42 6.16
N VAL A 94 3.29 20.65 7.16
CA VAL A 94 4.75 20.53 7.01
C VAL A 94 5.14 19.10 7.27
N LEU A 95 5.79 18.48 6.28
CA LEU A 95 6.31 17.13 6.40
C LEU A 95 7.66 17.16 7.12
N LEU A 96 7.81 16.31 8.12
CA LEU A 96 9.12 16.02 8.72
C LEU A 96 9.76 14.83 8.01
N PRO A 97 11.10 14.83 7.85
CA PRO A 97 11.79 13.73 7.19
C PRO A 97 11.51 12.39 7.88
N ASN A 98 11.23 11.36 7.07
CA ASN A 98 10.93 9.99 7.49
C ASN A 98 9.60 9.75 8.21
N ASP A 99 8.82 10.77 8.47
CA ASP A 99 7.47 10.60 9.04
C ASP A 99 6.46 10.31 7.93
N ARG A 100 5.46 9.47 8.25
CA ARG A 100 4.36 9.14 7.36
C ARG A 100 3.16 10.03 7.63
N TYR A 101 2.60 10.56 6.55
CA TYR A 101 1.40 11.39 6.58
C TYR A 101 0.32 10.80 5.69
N PRO A 102 -0.97 10.88 6.05
CA PRO A 102 -2.03 10.40 5.20
C PRO A 102 -2.09 11.20 3.89
N LEU A 103 -2.36 10.50 2.79
CA LEU A 103 -2.56 11.08 1.47
C LEU A 103 -3.97 10.71 0.98
N ASP A 104 -4.94 11.59 1.25
CA ASP A 104 -6.35 11.33 0.98
C ASP A 104 -6.80 11.82 -0.42
N ARG A 105 -5.88 12.41 -1.19
CA ARG A 105 -6.16 12.98 -2.51
C ARG A 105 -5.29 12.33 -3.58
N GLU A 106 -5.89 12.05 -4.73
CA GLU A 106 -5.16 11.56 -5.90
C GLU A 106 -4.36 12.68 -6.58
N VAL A 107 -4.92 13.89 -6.63
CA VAL A 107 -4.22 15.08 -7.13
C VAL A 107 -3.82 15.95 -5.96
N PHE A 108 -2.53 16.20 -5.82
CA PHE A 108 -1.97 16.97 -4.71
C PHE A 108 -0.75 17.78 -5.16
N ARG A 109 -0.35 18.72 -4.33
CA ARG A 109 0.82 19.57 -4.56
C ARG A 109 1.74 19.54 -3.37
N LEU A 110 3.02 19.53 -3.68
CA LEU A 110 4.09 19.68 -2.70
C LEU A 110 4.80 21.01 -2.96
N TYR A 111 5.18 21.67 -1.91
CA TYR A 111 5.94 22.93 -1.93
C TYR A 111 7.25 22.71 -1.22
N TYR A 112 8.34 22.73 -1.98
CA TYR A 112 9.67 22.62 -1.45
C TYR A 112 10.31 24.00 -1.36
N THR A 113 10.69 24.43 -0.15
CA THR A 113 11.40 25.68 0.09
C THR A 113 12.85 25.40 0.43
N SER A 114 13.77 25.94 -0.37
CA SER A 114 15.21 25.80 -0.17
C SER A 114 15.69 26.55 1.07
N ARG A 115 16.62 25.95 1.81
CA ARG A 115 17.35 26.55 2.92
C ARG A 115 18.86 26.38 2.80
N SER A 116 19.33 25.98 1.63
CA SER A 116 20.73 25.67 1.35
C SER A 116 21.21 26.42 0.11
N ASP A 117 22.50 26.73 0.09
CA ASP A 117 23.18 27.29 -1.08
C ASP A 117 23.85 26.20 -1.93
N ASP A 118 23.75 24.93 -1.51
CA ASP A 118 24.28 23.76 -2.20
C ASP A 118 23.21 23.06 -3.04
N GLN A 119 23.64 22.08 -3.85
CA GLN A 119 22.71 21.14 -4.47
C GLN A 119 21.79 20.52 -3.43
N GLN A 120 20.53 20.32 -3.79
CA GLN A 120 19.51 19.76 -2.91
C GLN A 120 18.81 18.61 -3.60
N THR A 121 18.61 17.55 -2.84
CA THR A 121 17.86 16.37 -3.32
C THR A 121 16.82 15.98 -2.29
N ILE A 122 15.60 15.73 -2.75
CA ILE A 122 14.54 15.13 -1.95
C ILE A 122 14.04 13.86 -2.62
N ASP A 123 13.82 12.83 -1.82
CA ASP A 123 13.16 11.58 -2.19
C ASP A 123 11.78 11.54 -1.58
N VAL A 124 10.75 11.44 -2.40
CA VAL A 124 9.36 11.35 -1.97
C VAL A 124 8.86 9.93 -2.22
N TYR A 125 8.30 9.31 -1.20
CA TYR A 125 7.73 7.97 -1.24
C TYR A 125 6.23 8.06 -1.02
N ILE A 126 5.47 7.47 -1.92
CA ILE A 126 4.05 7.22 -1.76
C ILE A 126 3.87 5.72 -1.56
N GLU A 127 3.23 5.35 -0.47
CA GLU A 127 3.07 3.96 -0.04
C GLU A 127 1.58 3.66 0.12
N ASP A 128 1.15 2.48 -0.33
CA ASP A 128 -0.20 2.00 -0.01
C ASP A 128 -0.19 1.13 1.26
N ASN A 129 -1.37 0.77 1.75
CA ASN A 129 -1.51 -0.11 2.91
C ASN A 129 -1.30 -1.60 2.58
N MET A 130 -0.98 -1.93 1.32
CA MET A 130 -0.70 -3.27 0.83
C MET A 130 0.81 -3.53 0.64
N GLY A 131 1.67 -2.53 0.95
CA GLY A 131 3.11 -2.64 0.86
C GLY A 131 3.71 -2.22 -0.48
N GLN A 132 2.93 -1.64 -1.40
CA GLN A 132 3.46 -1.08 -2.62
C GLN A 132 4.02 0.32 -2.36
N VAL A 133 5.14 0.64 -2.99
CA VAL A 133 5.87 1.90 -2.83
C VAL A 133 6.25 2.46 -4.18
N VAL A 134 5.96 3.73 -4.39
CA VAL A 134 6.44 4.52 -5.54
C VAL A 134 7.35 5.62 -5.01
N GLN A 135 8.58 5.69 -5.54
CA GLN A 135 9.56 6.72 -5.23
C GLN A 135 9.66 7.74 -6.35
N LYS A 136 9.73 9.02 -5.98
CA LYS A 136 10.06 10.14 -6.85
C LYS A 136 11.26 10.90 -6.29
N ASN A 137 12.24 11.14 -7.14
CA ASN A 137 13.45 11.89 -6.80
C ASN A 137 13.39 13.28 -7.46
N PHE A 138 13.73 14.32 -6.71
CA PHE A 138 13.83 15.69 -7.20
C PHE A 138 15.18 16.26 -6.78
N THR A 139 15.96 16.69 -7.77
CA THR A 139 17.27 17.31 -7.55
C THR A 139 17.26 18.73 -8.10
N PHE A 140 17.71 19.66 -7.28
CA PHE A 140 17.79 21.08 -7.59
C PHE A 140 19.24 21.54 -7.50
N GLN A 141 19.72 22.16 -8.54
CA GLN A 141 20.99 22.87 -8.56
C GLN A 141 20.78 24.29 -7.97
N ASN A 142 21.84 24.87 -7.45
CA ASN A 142 21.83 26.27 -7.01
C ASN A 142 22.14 27.20 -8.19
#